data_cd1f9103ac98bf1bb635a3161811c469
#
_entry.id   cd1f9103ac98bf1bb635a3161811c469
#
_cell.length_a   1.000
_cell.length_b   1.000
_cell.length_c   1.000
_cell.angle_alpha   90.00
_cell.angle_beta   90.00
_cell.angle_gamma   90.00
#
_symmetry.space_group_name_H-M   'P 1'
#
loop_
_entity.id
_entity.type
_entity.pdbx_description
1 polymer ?
#
loop_
_entity_poly.entity_id
_entity_poly.type
_entity_poly.pdbx_seq_one_letter_code
_entity_poly.pdbx_strand_id
1 'polypeptide(L)'
;MEGRVEAVVTGPVSKEEISRGGAPFRGHTEYFAGLGGTKEFVMMLAGERLKVALVTTHLPFREVAGSLREEKILSVIEVTGRGLREYFGIPEPRIAVTALNPHAGEGGLLGHEEKVISRAIERARGEGAAVSGPWPADSLFHRAVGGEFDAVVCMYHDQGLIPLKLIHFDDAVNVTLGLPFIRTSVDHGVAYDIAGKGVASSRSMEEAILLAARMARKKRR
;
A
#
# COMPACT_ATOMS: atom_id res chain seq x y z
N MET A 1 -4.20 12.03 -21.01
CA MET A 1 -5.41 11.37 -20.48
C MET A 1 -6.62 12.23 -20.81
N GLU A 2 -7.63 11.68 -21.47
CA GLU A 2 -8.75 12.48 -22.02
C GLU A 2 -9.89 12.72 -21.00
N GLY A 3 -9.72 12.31 -19.73
CA GLY A 3 -10.71 12.51 -18.67
C GLY A 3 -12.05 11.79 -18.85
N ARG A 4 -12.09 10.74 -19.68
CA ARG A 4 -13.34 10.01 -19.98
C ARG A 4 -13.80 9.13 -18.79
N VAL A 5 -12.89 8.75 -17.93
CA VAL A 5 -13.16 7.98 -16.71
C VAL A 5 -12.40 8.59 -15.53
N GLU A 6 -12.94 8.46 -14.34
CA GLU A 6 -12.38 9.03 -13.12
C GLU A 6 -11.52 8.06 -12.34
N ALA A 7 -11.79 6.77 -12.52
CA ALA A 7 -11.09 5.68 -11.84
C ALA A 7 -11.00 4.45 -12.74
N VAL A 8 -9.98 3.65 -12.50
CA VAL A 8 -9.79 2.33 -13.12
C VAL A 8 -9.84 1.28 -12.02
N VAL A 9 -10.70 0.27 -12.21
CA VAL A 9 -10.77 -0.89 -11.33
C VAL A 9 -10.32 -2.11 -12.11
N THR A 10 -9.39 -2.89 -11.56
CA THR A 10 -8.83 -4.05 -12.26
C THR A 10 -9.06 -5.35 -11.49
N GLY A 11 -9.43 -6.39 -12.23
CA GLY A 11 -9.43 -7.77 -11.74
C GLY A 11 -8.04 -8.39 -11.75
N PRO A 12 -7.91 -9.65 -11.31
CA PRO A 12 -6.66 -10.38 -11.38
C PRO A 12 -6.29 -10.74 -12.82
N VAL A 13 -5.00 -10.80 -13.11
CA VAL A 13 -4.48 -11.23 -14.42
C VAL A 13 -3.29 -12.17 -14.25
N SER A 14 -3.13 -13.07 -15.21
CA SER A 14 -1.93 -13.88 -15.32
C SER A 14 -0.83 -13.09 -16.01
N LYS A 15 0.23 -12.75 -15.27
CA LYS A 15 1.41 -12.08 -15.84
C LYS A 15 2.06 -12.95 -16.91
N GLU A 16 2.07 -14.26 -16.70
CA GLU A 16 2.65 -15.24 -17.61
C GLU A 16 1.90 -15.26 -18.96
N GLU A 17 0.57 -15.33 -18.92
CA GLU A 17 -0.25 -15.36 -20.14
C GLU A 17 -0.13 -14.07 -20.94
N ILE A 18 -0.13 -12.91 -20.27
CA ILE A 18 0.05 -11.62 -20.95
C ILE A 18 1.45 -11.56 -21.58
N SER A 19 2.49 -11.99 -20.87
CA SER A 19 3.86 -11.99 -21.37
C SER A 19 4.03 -12.95 -22.56
N ARG A 20 3.38 -14.13 -22.53
CA ARG A 20 3.34 -15.06 -23.67
C ARG A 20 2.64 -14.45 -24.90
N GLY A 21 1.69 -13.57 -24.71
CA GLY A 21 1.03 -12.79 -25.76
C GLY A 21 1.92 -11.71 -26.39
N GLY A 22 3.20 -11.61 -26.01
CA GLY A 22 4.18 -10.70 -26.60
C GLY A 22 4.27 -9.31 -25.96
N ALA A 23 3.47 -9.03 -24.93
CA ALA A 23 3.56 -7.77 -24.19
C ALA A 23 4.40 -7.98 -22.92
N PRO A 24 5.54 -7.26 -22.71
CA PRO A 24 6.28 -7.33 -21.46
C PRO A 24 5.43 -6.73 -20.33
N PHE A 25 4.90 -7.59 -19.47
CA PHE A 25 4.00 -7.19 -18.41
C PHE A 25 4.53 -7.61 -17.02
N ARG A 26 5.06 -6.64 -16.29
CA ARG A 26 5.56 -6.86 -14.91
C ARG A 26 4.44 -6.88 -13.86
N GLY A 27 3.33 -6.20 -14.13
CA GLY A 27 2.16 -6.10 -13.28
C GLY A 27 1.34 -4.85 -13.61
N HIS A 28 0.11 -4.80 -13.12
CA HIS A 28 -0.77 -3.64 -13.33
C HIS A 28 -0.16 -2.34 -12.81
N THR A 29 0.48 -2.38 -11.63
CA THR A 29 1.01 -1.17 -10.99
C THR A 29 2.11 -0.54 -11.83
N GLU A 30 3.08 -1.32 -12.29
CA GLU A 30 4.18 -0.85 -13.14
C GLU A 30 3.67 -0.41 -14.52
N TYR A 31 2.69 -1.12 -15.06
CA TYR A 31 2.06 -0.78 -16.34
C TYR A 31 1.36 0.57 -16.27
N PHE A 32 0.52 0.78 -15.26
CA PHE A 32 -0.18 2.05 -15.08
C PHE A 32 0.73 3.20 -14.67
N ALA A 33 1.78 2.94 -13.90
CA ALA A 33 2.80 3.94 -13.59
C ALA A 33 3.51 4.43 -14.87
N GLY A 34 3.86 3.49 -15.76
CA GLY A 34 4.43 3.81 -17.07
C GLY A 34 3.49 4.66 -17.94
N LEU A 35 2.22 4.28 -18.04
CA LEU A 35 1.21 5.06 -18.77
C LEU A 35 0.96 6.44 -18.15
N GLY A 36 1.02 6.55 -16.82
CA GLY A 36 0.85 7.80 -16.08
C GLY A 36 2.07 8.70 -16.05
N GLY A 37 3.23 8.21 -16.53
CA GLY A 37 4.49 8.96 -16.47
C GLY A 37 5.00 9.20 -15.05
N THR A 38 4.52 8.44 -14.04
CA THR A 38 4.93 8.60 -12.64
C THR A 38 6.01 7.59 -12.26
N LYS A 39 6.98 8.06 -11.47
CA LYS A 39 8.03 7.20 -10.88
C LYS A 39 7.76 6.90 -9.41
N GLU A 40 6.94 7.70 -8.77
CA GLU A 40 6.60 7.60 -7.35
C GLU A 40 5.18 7.07 -7.18
N PHE A 41 5.09 5.81 -6.88
CA PHE A 41 3.84 5.14 -6.57
C PHE A 41 4.01 4.22 -5.36
N VAL A 42 2.91 4.01 -4.65
CA VAL A 42 2.86 3.20 -3.43
C VAL A 42 1.72 2.21 -3.53
N MET A 43 2.02 0.95 -3.23
CA MET A 43 1.01 -0.08 -3.02
C MET A 43 0.44 0.08 -1.61
N MET A 44 -0.84 0.33 -1.52
CA MET A 44 -1.57 0.39 -0.26
C MET A 44 -2.71 -0.63 -0.28
N LEU A 45 -2.85 -1.41 0.77
CA LEU A 45 -4.04 -2.22 1.03
C LEU A 45 -4.92 -1.45 1.99
N ALA A 46 -6.18 -1.23 1.61
CA ALA A 46 -7.13 -0.44 2.37
C ALA A 46 -8.32 -1.29 2.81
N GLY A 47 -8.42 -1.55 4.09
CA GLY A 47 -9.63 -1.99 4.77
C GLY A 47 -10.27 -0.84 5.54
N GLU A 48 -11.45 -1.05 6.10
CA GLU A 48 -12.15 -0.02 6.88
C GLU A 48 -11.35 0.38 8.14
N ARG A 49 -10.86 -0.62 8.89
CA ARG A 49 -10.18 -0.44 10.17
C ARG A 49 -8.66 -0.34 10.08
N LEU A 50 -8.07 -0.78 8.98
CA LEU A 50 -6.62 -0.80 8.80
C LEU A 50 -6.25 -0.48 7.35
N LYS A 51 -5.31 0.44 7.17
CA LYS A 51 -4.68 0.74 5.88
C LYS A 51 -3.18 0.55 6.01
N VAL A 52 -2.59 -0.16 5.06
CA VAL A 52 -1.17 -0.52 5.08
C VAL A 52 -0.52 -0.11 3.76
N ALA A 53 0.52 0.72 3.84
CA ALA A 53 1.34 1.13 2.69
C ALA A 53 2.72 0.45 2.76
N LEU A 54 3.25 0.02 1.64
CA LEU A 54 4.45 -0.81 1.58
C LEU A 54 5.65 -0.06 1.02
N VAL A 55 6.78 -0.11 1.75
CA VAL A 55 8.07 0.40 1.29
C VAL A 55 8.68 -0.56 0.26
N THR A 56 8.67 -1.84 0.56
CA THR A 56 9.04 -2.90 -0.38
C THR A 56 7.86 -3.85 -0.59
N THR A 57 7.66 -4.34 -1.81
CA THR A 57 6.54 -5.20 -2.19
C THR A 57 7.01 -6.65 -2.36
N HIS A 58 7.32 -7.07 -3.56
CA HIS A 58 7.59 -8.46 -3.94
C HIS A 58 9.11 -8.75 -4.00
N LEU A 59 9.82 -8.51 -2.91
CA LEU A 59 11.24 -8.86 -2.76
C LEU A 59 11.41 -10.15 -1.93
N PRO A 60 12.42 -10.97 -2.24
CA PRO A 60 12.84 -12.02 -1.32
C PRO A 60 13.18 -11.43 0.05
N PHE A 61 12.75 -12.08 1.12
CA PHE A 61 12.92 -11.56 2.50
C PHE A 61 14.36 -11.14 2.82
N ARG A 62 15.35 -11.95 2.37
CA ARG A 62 16.79 -11.65 2.57
C ARG A 62 17.26 -10.33 1.94
N GLU A 63 16.50 -9.79 0.98
CA GLU A 63 16.87 -8.56 0.25
C GLU A 63 16.23 -7.30 0.87
N VAL A 64 15.24 -7.48 1.75
CA VAL A 64 14.47 -6.37 2.32
C VAL A 64 15.38 -5.39 3.06
N ALA A 65 16.14 -5.84 4.04
CA ALA A 65 17.00 -4.97 4.86
C ALA A 65 17.97 -4.16 3.98
N GLY A 66 18.65 -4.84 3.04
CA GLY A 66 19.60 -4.22 2.11
C GLY A 66 18.97 -3.27 1.08
N SER A 67 17.66 -3.32 0.90
CA SER A 67 16.92 -2.48 -0.07
C SER A 67 16.38 -1.18 0.54
N LEU A 68 16.34 -1.06 1.87
CA LEU A 68 15.80 0.12 2.53
C LEU A 68 16.69 1.35 2.26
N ARG A 69 16.04 2.44 1.84
CA ARG A 69 16.69 3.75 1.60
C ARG A 69 15.82 4.84 2.20
N GLU A 70 16.45 5.83 2.78
CA GLU A 70 15.77 6.98 3.41
C GLU A 70 14.78 7.65 2.44
N GLU A 71 15.24 7.94 1.21
CA GLU A 71 14.43 8.59 0.18
C GLU A 71 13.21 7.76 -0.20
N LYS A 72 13.36 6.43 -0.24
CA LYS A 72 12.24 5.53 -0.56
C LYS A 72 11.20 5.51 0.54
N ILE A 73 11.62 5.43 1.80
CA ILE A 73 10.73 5.45 2.96
C ILE A 73 10.01 6.80 3.05
N LEU A 74 10.75 7.91 2.89
CA LEU A 74 10.18 9.25 2.85
C LEU A 74 9.13 9.38 1.75
N SER A 75 9.44 9.01 0.52
CA SER A 75 8.49 9.05 -0.61
C SER A 75 7.22 8.23 -0.31
N VAL A 76 7.35 7.05 0.34
CA VAL A 76 6.17 6.25 0.73
C VAL A 76 5.32 6.97 1.77
N ILE A 77 5.93 7.61 2.78
CA ILE A 77 5.22 8.40 3.79
C ILE A 77 4.46 9.55 3.12
N GLU A 78 5.12 10.32 2.26
CA GLU A 78 4.55 11.49 1.58
C GLU A 78 3.40 11.12 0.64
N VAL A 79 3.61 10.09 -0.22
CA VAL A 79 2.59 9.61 -1.16
C VAL A 79 1.38 9.04 -0.39
N THR A 80 1.62 8.33 0.72
CA THR A 80 0.55 7.83 1.58
C THR A 80 -0.22 8.99 2.20
N GLY A 81 0.46 9.96 2.79
CA GLY A 81 -0.17 11.14 3.40
C GLY A 81 -1.00 11.95 2.39
N ARG A 82 -0.46 12.19 1.19
CA ARG A 82 -1.17 12.85 0.09
C ARG A 82 -2.42 12.07 -0.32
N GLY A 83 -2.29 10.74 -0.51
CA GLY A 83 -3.40 9.87 -0.86
C GLY A 83 -4.51 9.84 0.19
N LEU A 84 -4.16 9.83 1.48
CA LEU A 84 -5.13 9.88 2.58
C LEU A 84 -5.90 11.20 2.58
N ARG A 85 -5.24 12.32 2.32
CA ARG A 85 -5.92 13.63 2.18
C ARG A 85 -6.84 13.66 0.96
N GLU A 86 -6.31 13.33 -0.20
CA GLU A 86 -7.00 13.51 -1.49
C GLU A 86 -8.15 12.51 -1.68
N TYR A 87 -7.93 11.24 -1.34
CA TYR A 87 -8.87 10.17 -1.67
C TYR A 87 -9.70 9.66 -0.49
N PHE A 88 -9.18 9.77 0.73
CA PHE A 88 -9.91 9.33 1.93
C PHE A 88 -10.53 10.50 2.71
N GLY A 89 -10.15 11.74 2.38
CA GLY A 89 -10.69 12.95 3.00
C GLY A 89 -10.26 13.12 4.45
N ILE A 90 -9.03 12.69 4.78
CA ILE A 90 -8.40 12.85 6.09
C ILE A 90 -7.44 14.03 5.99
N PRO A 91 -7.78 15.24 6.52
CA PRO A 91 -6.97 16.45 6.31
C PRO A 91 -5.57 16.35 6.94
N GLU A 92 -5.48 15.76 8.13
CA GLU A 92 -4.25 15.60 8.91
C GLU A 92 -4.02 14.11 9.21
N PRO A 93 -3.57 13.31 8.21
CA PRO A 93 -3.46 11.87 8.39
C PRO A 93 -2.34 11.52 9.36
N ARG A 94 -2.67 10.77 10.41
CA ARG A 94 -1.74 10.23 11.40
C ARG A 94 -1.14 8.94 10.86
N ILE A 95 0.13 8.96 10.51
CA ILE A 95 0.83 7.83 9.91
C ILE A 95 1.76 7.21 10.94
N ALA A 96 1.65 5.90 11.15
CA ALA A 96 2.64 5.13 11.89
C ALA A 96 3.60 4.44 10.92
N VAL A 97 4.87 4.35 11.29
CA VAL A 97 5.89 3.63 10.52
C VAL A 97 6.41 2.47 11.37
N THR A 98 6.40 1.25 10.82
CA THR A 98 6.97 0.09 11.50
C THR A 98 8.49 0.16 11.55
N ALA A 99 9.08 -0.41 12.59
CA ALA A 99 10.46 -0.84 12.56
C ALA A 99 10.62 -2.06 11.62
N LEU A 100 11.85 -2.35 11.21
CA LEU A 100 12.16 -3.60 10.50
C LEU A 100 12.40 -4.75 11.50
N ASN A 101 13.23 -4.47 12.51
CA ASN A 101 13.70 -5.49 13.44
C ASN A 101 12.80 -5.61 14.68
N PRO A 102 12.82 -6.77 15.38
CA PRO A 102 12.12 -6.94 16.64
C PRO A 102 12.46 -5.82 17.64
N HIS A 103 11.47 -5.41 18.43
CA HIS A 103 11.61 -4.36 19.45
C HIS A 103 12.22 -3.04 18.94
N ALA A 104 11.99 -2.72 17.64
CA ALA A 104 12.59 -1.57 16.95
C ALA A 104 14.12 -1.53 17.07
N GLY A 105 14.76 -2.72 16.97
CA GLY A 105 16.21 -2.87 16.97
C GLY A 105 16.88 -2.73 18.32
N GLU A 106 16.13 -2.54 19.43
CA GLU A 106 16.66 -2.36 20.80
C GLU A 106 17.89 -1.44 20.87
N GLY A 107 17.78 -0.24 20.32
CA GLY A 107 18.88 0.71 20.31
C GLY A 107 20.09 0.30 19.43
N GLY A 108 19.93 -0.69 18.57
CA GLY A 108 20.95 -1.20 17.66
C GLY A 108 21.54 -2.56 18.06
N LEU A 109 21.01 -3.19 19.11
CA LEU A 109 21.42 -4.54 19.52
C LEU A 109 20.89 -5.61 18.56
N LEU A 110 19.72 -5.39 17.97
CA LEU A 110 19.04 -6.33 17.07
C LEU A 110 19.05 -5.88 15.59
N GLY A 111 19.92 -4.94 15.23
CA GLY A 111 20.05 -4.40 13.88
C GLY A 111 20.21 -2.88 13.87
N HIS A 112 20.49 -2.33 12.70
CA HIS A 112 20.76 -0.89 12.56
C HIS A 112 19.87 -0.20 11.52
N GLU A 113 18.96 -0.95 10.90
CA GLU A 113 18.07 -0.47 9.83
C GLU A 113 17.10 0.60 10.34
N GLU A 114 16.80 0.61 11.63
CA GLU A 114 15.98 1.64 12.27
C GLU A 114 16.56 3.04 12.13
N LYS A 115 17.89 3.15 11.97
CA LYS A 115 18.54 4.46 11.75
C LYS A 115 18.10 5.10 10.43
N VAL A 116 17.97 4.33 9.35
CA VAL A 116 17.51 4.86 8.08
C VAL A 116 16.01 5.17 8.12
N ILE A 117 15.23 4.35 8.84
CA ILE A 117 13.79 4.57 9.03
C ILE A 117 13.56 5.85 9.85
N SER A 118 14.29 6.03 10.97
CA SER A 118 14.19 7.22 11.83
C SER A 118 14.49 8.50 11.06
N ARG A 119 15.57 8.53 10.24
CA ARG A 119 15.89 9.72 9.43
C ARG A 119 14.78 10.08 8.45
N ALA A 120 14.17 9.09 7.79
CA ALA A 120 13.04 9.34 6.90
C ALA A 120 11.84 9.93 7.66
N ILE A 121 11.54 9.41 8.86
CA ILE A 121 10.48 9.92 9.73
C ILE A 121 10.77 11.36 10.17
N GLU A 122 11.98 11.65 10.60
CA GLU A 122 12.40 12.99 11.04
C GLU A 122 12.27 14.01 9.89
N ARG A 123 12.69 13.63 8.69
CA ARG A 123 12.51 14.46 7.50
C ARG A 123 11.05 14.73 7.21
N ALA A 124 10.21 13.69 7.15
CA ALA A 124 8.78 13.84 6.91
C ALA A 124 8.11 14.75 7.96
N ARG A 125 8.52 14.66 9.24
CA ARG A 125 8.07 15.58 10.30
C ARG A 125 8.52 17.02 10.05
N GLY A 126 9.75 17.21 9.63
CA GLY A 126 10.29 18.53 9.28
C GLY A 126 9.54 19.19 8.13
N GLU A 127 8.92 18.39 7.26
CA GLU A 127 8.06 18.80 6.15
C GLU A 127 6.58 18.90 6.53
N GLY A 128 6.24 18.73 7.81
CA GLY A 128 4.90 18.94 8.37
C GLY A 128 4.01 17.70 8.38
N ALA A 129 4.54 16.48 8.13
CA ALA A 129 3.74 15.27 8.22
C ALA A 129 3.50 14.83 9.67
N ALA A 130 2.25 14.47 10.03
CA ALA A 130 1.92 13.83 11.29
C ALA A 130 2.29 12.34 11.24
N VAL A 131 3.58 12.05 11.35
CA VAL A 131 4.15 10.70 11.26
C VAL A 131 4.90 10.33 12.54
N SER A 132 4.83 9.06 12.94
CA SER A 132 5.48 8.55 14.15
C SER A 132 6.10 7.16 13.94
N GLY A 133 7.07 6.82 14.78
CA GLY A 133 7.83 5.57 14.71
C GLY A 133 9.34 5.81 14.81
N PRO A 134 10.17 4.81 14.48
CA PRO A 134 9.75 3.44 14.12
C PRO A 134 9.16 2.68 15.29
N TRP A 135 8.02 2.05 15.09
CA TRP A 135 7.31 1.29 16.11
C TRP A 135 7.56 -0.22 15.96
N PRO A 136 7.71 -0.97 17.06
CA PRO A 136 7.69 -2.43 17.00
C PRO A 136 6.40 -2.93 16.35
N ALA A 137 6.52 -3.76 15.29
CA ALA A 137 5.37 -4.16 14.48
C ALA A 137 4.37 -5.03 15.27
N ASP A 138 4.86 -5.87 16.20
CA ASP A 138 4.06 -6.77 17.02
C ASP A 138 3.00 -6.04 17.88
N SER A 139 3.31 -4.85 18.36
CA SER A 139 2.42 -4.05 19.20
C SER A 139 1.67 -2.94 18.45
N LEU A 140 2.25 -2.45 17.35
CA LEU A 140 1.70 -1.32 16.59
C LEU A 140 0.31 -1.61 16.00
N PHE A 141 0.11 -2.79 15.42
CA PHE A 141 -1.14 -3.09 14.71
C PHE A 141 -2.36 -3.12 15.63
N HIS A 142 -2.21 -3.50 16.90
CA HIS A 142 -3.28 -3.39 17.89
C HIS A 142 -3.76 -1.94 18.04
N ARG A 143 -2.84 -0.99 18.15
CA ARG A 143 -3.13 0.44 18.25
C ARG A 143 -3.74 1.00 16.95
N ALA A 144 -3.21 0.58 15.80
CA ALA A 144 -3.70 1.01 14.49
C ALA A 144 -5.14 0.57 14.24
N VAL A 145 -5.48 -0.69 14.56
CA VAL A 145 -6.85 -1.22 14.47
C VAL A 145 -7.79 -0.52 15.47
N GLY A 146 -7.26 -0.06 16.60
CA GLY A 146 -7.96 0.78 17.57
C GLY A 146 -8.23 2.21 17.11
N GLY A 147 -7.76 2.61 15.92
CA GLY A 147 -8.02 3.93 15.34
C GLY A 147 -7.05 5.03 15.79
N GLU A 148 -5.92 4.68 16.39
CA GLU A 148 -4.90 5.66 16.76
C GLU A 148 -4.20 6.26 15.54
N PHE A 149 -4.09 5.48 14.47
CA PHE A 149 -3.45 5.87 13.21
C PHE A 149 -4.40 5.66 12.02
N ASP A 150 -4.24 6.48 11.00
CA ASP A 150 -5.05 6.44 9.79
C ASP A 150 -4.42 5.51 8.72
N ALA A 151 -3.10 5.28 8.80
CA ALA A 151 -2.39 4.27 8.03
C ALA A 151 -1.09 3.85 8.72
N VAL A 152 -0.61 2.64 8.35
CA VAL A 152 0.68 2.10 8.76
C VAL A 152 1.57 1.94 7.53
N VAL A 153 2.77 2.51 7.56
CA VAL A 153 3.82 2.29 6.56
C VAL A 153 4.69 1.13 7.03
N CYS A 154 4.71 0.06 6.24
CA CYS A 154 5.42 -1.18 6.54
C CYS A 154 6.66 -1.35 5.66
N MET A 155 7.72 -1.90 6.22
CA MET A 155 8.98 -2.07 5.51
C MET A 155 8.89 -3.15 4.43
N TYR A 156 8.09 -4.19 4.65
CA TYR A 156 7.92 -5.29 3.70
C TYR A 156 6.49 -5.85 3.68
N HIS A 157 6.22 -6.63 2.65
CA HIS A 157 4.90 -7.15 2.30
C HIS A 157 4.19 -7.84 3.47
N ASP A 158 4.75 -8.92 4.02
CA ASP A 158 4.06 -9.73 5.03
C ASP A 158 3.94 -9.02 6.37
N GLN A 159 4.83 -8.06 6.68
CA GLN A 159 4.73 -7.24 7.87
C GLN A 159 3.39 -6.50 7.96
N GLY A 160 2.89 -6.04 6.83
CA GLY A 160 1.63 -5.31 6.77
C GLY A 160 0.43 -6.19 6.38
N LEU A 161 0.62 -7.13 5.44
CA LEU A 161 -0.49 -7.89 4.89
C LEU A 161 -0.99 -8.99 5.84
N ILE A 162 -0.14 -9.60 6.65
CA ILE A 162 -0.59 -10.58 7.64
C ILE A 162 -1.63 -9.97 8.60
N PRO A 163 -1.33 -8.88 9.34
CA PRO A 163 -2.31 -8.28 10.23
C PRO A 163 -3.53 -7.71 9.48
N LEU A 164 -3.34 -7.16 8.27
CA LEU A 164 -4.45 -6.68 7.47
C LEU A 164 -5.41 -7.83 7.11
N LYS A 165 -4.90 -8.93 6.58
CA LYS A 165 -5.71 -10.08 6.15
C LYS A 165 -6.37 -10.85 7.29
N LEU A 166 -5.83 -10.78 8.50
CA LEU A 166 -6.52 -11.31 9.68
C LEU A 166 -7.84 -10.58 9.96
N ILE A 167 -7.97 -9.33 9.54
CA ILE A 167 -9.13 -8.48 9.81
C ILE A 167 -9.98 -8.27 8.56
N HIS A 168 -9.34 -8.15 7.40
CA HIS A 168 -9.93 -7.73 6.13
C HIS A 168 -9.62 -8.71 4.99
N PHE A 169 -9.87 -10.01 5.20
CA PHE A 169 -9.53 -11.04 4.19
C PHE A 169 -10.32 -10.85 2.89
N ASP A 170 -11.64 -10.56 3.00
CA ASP A 170 -12.53 -10.52 1.85
C ASP A 170 -12.83 -9.10 1.35
N ASP A 171 -12.52 -8.08 2.14
CA ASP A 171 -12.94 -6.68 1.91
C ASP A 171 -11.77 -5.69 1.77
N ALA A 172 -10.54 -6.16 1.90
CA ALA A 172 -9.37 -5.33 1.61
C ALA A 172 -9.28 -5.03 0.10
N VAL A 173 -8.96 -3.78 -0.21
CA VAL A 173 -8.79 -3.29 -1.57
C VAL A 173 -7.34 -2.86 -1.81
N ASN A 174 -6.75 -3.33 -2.89
CA ASN A 174 -5.45 -2.86 -3.32
C ASN A 174 -5.61 -1.51 -4.05
N VAL A 175 -4.96 -0.48 -3.53
CA VAL A 175 -4.95 0.88 -4.06
C VAL A 175 -3.54 1.24 -4.50
N THR A 176 -3.38 1.75 -5.71
CA THR A 176 -2.10 2.32 -6.15
C THR A 176 -2.14 3.83 -5.99
N LEU A 177 -1.46 4.32 -4.96
CA LEU A 177 -1.30 5.76 -4.71
C LEU A 177 -0.19 6.35 -5.60
N GLY A 178 -0.24 7.66 -5.86
CA GLY A 178 0.76 8.38 -6.64
C GLY A 178 0.54 8.37 -8.16
N LEU A 179 -0.44 7.59 -8.66
CA LEU A 179 -0.87 7.69 -10.06
C LEU A 179 -1.65 8.99 -10.29
N PRO A 180 -1.62 9.57 -11.50
CA PRO A 180 -2.40 10.77 -11.83
C PRO A 180 -3.92 10.50 -11.95
N PHE A 181 -4.34 9.27 -11.73
CA PHE A 181 -5.73 8.82 -11.70
C PHE A 181 -5.92 7.78 -10.59
N ILE A 182 -7.16 7.58 -10.19
CA ILE A 182 -7.52 6.58 -9.18
C ILE A 182 -7.41 5.17 -9.78
N ARG A 183 -6.67 4.31 -9.10
CA ARG A 183 -6.62 2.88 -9.43
C ARG A 183 -6.85 2.04 -8.19
N THR A 184 -7.86 1.18 -8.25
CA THR A 184 -8.14 0.13 -7.26
C THR A 184 -8.12 -1.25 -7.91
N SER A 185 -7.95 -2.28 -7.12
CA SER A 185 -7.95 -3.66 -7.60
C SER A 185 -8.33 -4.62 -6.46
N VAL A 186 -8.79 -5.79 -6.84
CA VAL A 186 -8.92 -6.92 -5.94
C VAL A 186 -7.59 -7.29 -5.30
N ASP A 187 -7.64 -7.91 -4.12
CA ASP A 187 -6.45 -8.38 -3.36
C ASP A 187 -6.32 -9.92 -3.41
N HIS A 188 -6.62 -10.52 -4.55
CA HIS A 188 -6.44 -11.96 -4.79
C HIS A 188 -5.85 -12.24 -6.18
N GLY A 189 -5.32 -13.45 -6.36
CA GLY A 189 -4.78 -13.91 -7.64
C GLY A 189 -5.85 -14.46 -8.58
N VAL A 190 -5.41 -15.13 -9.64
CA VAL A 190 -6.25 -15.61 -10.75
C VAL A 190 -7.16 -16.77 -10.38
N ALA A 191 -6.86 -17.49 -9.28
CA ALA A 191 -7.65 -18.61 -8.74
C ALA A 191 -8.05 -19.64 -9.83
N TYR A 192 -7.07 -20.16 -10.55
CA TYR A 192 -7.26 -21.12 -11.63
C TYR A 192 -8.07 -22.37 -11.23
N ASP A 193 -7.98 -22.76 -9.95
CA ASP A 193 -8.68 -23.89 -9.38
C ASP A 193 -10.22 -23.75 -9.41
N ILE A 194 -10.73 -22.53 -9.40
CA ILE A 194 -12.17 -22.23 -9.45
C ILE A 194 -12.60 -21.49 -10.72
N ALA A 195 -11.67 -21.19 -11.63
CA ALA A 195 -11.97 -20.49 -12.88
C ALA A 195 -13.01 -21.28 -13.72
N GLY A 196 -14.04 -20.60 -14.20
CA GLY A 196 -15.13 -21.20 -15.00
C GLY A 196 -16.16 -22.01 -14.22
N LYS A 197 -16.01 -22.19 -12.90
CA LYS A 197 -16.94 -22.98 -12.07
C LYS A 197 -18.13 -22.17 -11.52
N GLY A 198 -18.15 -20.85 -11.69
CA GLY A 198 -19.24 -19.99 -11.21
C GLY A 198 -19.34 -19.86 -9.67
N VAL A 199 -18.28 -20.21 -8.94
CA VAL A 199 -18.24 -20.21 -7.46
C VAL A 199 -17.37 -19.12 -6.87
N ALA A 200 -16.76 -18.28 -7.71
CA ALA A 200 -15.92 -17.18 -7.25
C ALA A 200 -16.76 -16.12 -6.51
N SER A 201 -16.22 -15.61 -5.39
CA SER A 201 -16.82 -14.49 -4.68
C SER A 201 -16.60 -13.18 -5.45
N SER A 202 -17.65 -12.39 -5.65
CA SER A 202 -17.57 -11.04 -6.25
C SER A 202 -17.15 -9.97 -5.25
N ARG A 203 -17.13 -10.26 -3.96
CA ARG A 203 -17.03 -9.28 -2.87
C ARG A 203 -15.79 -8.38 -3.00
N SER A 204 -14.62 -8.92 -3.25
CA SER A 204 -13.39 -8.13 -3.41
C SER A 204 -13.47 -7.15 -4.58
N MET A 205 -14.12 -7.54 -5.70
CA MET A 205 -14.35 -6.65 -6.84
C MET A 205 -15.38 -5.57 -6.51
N GLU A 206 -16.45 -5.91 -5.82
CA GLU A 206 -17.48 -4.96 -5.38
C GLU A 206 -16.84 -3.90 -4.46
N GLU A 207 -16.05 -4.30 -3.47
CA GLU A 207 -15.35 -3.38 -2.58
C GLU A 207 -14.36 -2.48 -3.34
N ALA A 208 -13.64 -3.04 -4.32
CA ALA A 208 -12.74 -2.26 -5.17
C ALA A 208 -13.47 -1.18 -5.98
N ILE A 209 -14.64 -1.50 -6.54
CA ILE A 209 -15.50 -0.56 -7.28
C ILE A 209 -16.06 0.51 -6.34
N LEU A 210 -16.59 0.10 -5.19
CA LEU A 210 -17.16 1.02 -4.21
C LEU A 210 -16.11 1.98 -3.65
N LEU A 211 -14.91 1.49 -3.37
CA LEU A 211 -13.81 2.34 -2.91
C LEU A 211 -13.40 3.35 -4.00
N ALA A 212 -13.23 2.90 -5.25
CA ALA A 212 -12.91 3.78 -6.37
C ALA A 212 -13.94 4.93 -6.52
N ALA A 213 -15.24 4.58 -6.42
CA ALA A 213 -16.31 5.58 -6.49
C ALA A 213 -16.27 6.56 -5.30
N ARG A 214 -15.98 6.09 -4.07
CA ARG A 214 -15.80 6.94 -2.89
C ARG A 214 -14.63 7.89 -3.07
N MET A 215 -13.47 7.41 -3.55
CA MET A 215 -12.27 8.20 -3.82
C MET A 215 -12.54 9.29 -4.88
N ALA A 216 -13.23 8.95 -5.98
CA ALA A 216 -13.58 9.91 -7.04
C ALA A 216 -14.48 11.04 -6.51
N ARG A 217 -15.45 10.73 -5.65
CA ARG A 217 -16.31 11.75 -5.01
C ARG A 217 -15.52 12.67 -4.05
N LYS A 218 -14.51 12.14 -3.36
CA LYS A 218 -13.67 12.95 -2.45
C LYS A 218 -12.75 13.88 -3.22
N LYS A 219 -12.16 13.40 -4.32
CA LYS A 219 -11.26 14.20 -5.17
C LYS A 219 -11.93 15.41 -5.82
N ARG A 220 -13.25 15.37 -6.03
CA ARG A 220 -14.03 16.47 -6.62
C ARG A 220 -14.36 17.61 -5.64
N ARG A 221 -14.17 17.39 -4.35
CA ARG A 221 -14.45 18.37 -3.27
C ARG A 221 -13.21 19.13 -2.87
#